data_423462cd0d6d1dcdc1fdddbec185f637
#
_entry.id   423462cd0d6d1dcdc1fdddbec185f637
#
_cell.length_a   1.000
_cell.length_b   1.000
_cell.length_c   1.000
_cell.angle_alpha   90.00
_cell.angle_beta   90.00
_cell.angle_gamma   90.00
#
_symmetry.space_group_name_H-M   'P 1'
#
loop_
_entity.id
_entity.type
_entity.pdbx_description
1 polymer ?
#
loop_
_entity_poly.entity_id
_entity_poly.type
_entity_poly.pdbx_seq_one_letter_code
_entity_poly.pdbx_strand_id
1 'polypeptide(L)'
;LLGSRDFMETPFSITSYTSEVVKNQQARTLGELIASDPSVRATNPAGGRFEQFTIRGFSLFNSDVAYNGLYGILPTYSIDMEMAERVDIIKGPNQLLNGISPRGSVGGGINVQPKRAGDKPITTFTGSYASDSQVGGAVDIGRRFGEGDQFGVRFNGVKQAGDTAWDHQSVDRQMAVLGLDFRGERLRLSADLGHTERDTDAPQERVLIGANAKVPDADDVRHNYAQAWSKARTNDTFGALNAEYDISDSLLAYGAVGARKSNHDFLRHNVSVINDAGNFSVQPRDFTRDESVRTAMAGL
;
A
#
# COMPACT_ATOMS: atom_id res chain seq x y z
N LEU A 1 -5.34 -14.32 -14.65
CA LEU A 1 -5.87 -14.14 -16.01
C LEU A 1 -4.90 -14.63 -17.11
N LEU A 2 -3.61 -14.58 -16.91
CA LEU A 2 -2.63 -15.06 -17.89
C LEU A 2 -2.07 -16.46 -17.59
N GLY A 3 -2.51 -17.10 -16.50
CA GLY A 3 -1.94 -18.34 -16.00
C GLY A 3 -0.47 -18.20 -15.59
N SER A 4 0.22 -19.33 -15.44
CA SER A 4 1.67 -19.35 -15.24
C SER A 4 2.36 -19.33 -16.62
N ARG A 5 2.63 -18.14 -17.15
CA ARG A 5 3.41 -17.95 -18.37
C ARG A 5 4.82 -17.49 -18.04
N ASP A 6 5.75 -17.85 -18.91
CA ASP A 6 7.10 -17.30 -18.84
C ASP A 6 7.03 -15.77 -19.01
N PHE A 7 7.94 -15.07 -18.35
CA PHE A 7 8.05 -13.61 -18.45
C PHE A 7 8.20 -13.15 -19.89
N MET A 8 8.94 -13.87 -20.71
CA MET A 8 9.18 -13.55 -22.12
C MET A 8 7.96 -13.80 -23.02
N GLU A 9 6.99 -14.58 -22.55
CA GLU A 9 5.72 -14.85 -23.25
C GLU A 9 4.58 -13.93 -22.81
N THR A 10 4.85 -13.04 -21.84
CA THR A 10 3.86 -12.12 -21.32
C THR A 10 3.87 -10.82 -22.15
N PRO A 11 2.77 -10.44 -22.83
CA PRO A 11 2.73 -9.26 -23.72
C PRO A 11 2.62 -7.93 -22.96
N PHE A 12 3.04 -7.89 -21.70
CA PHE A 12 3.00 -6.74 -20.82
C PHE A 12 4.34 -6.51 -20.14
N SER A 13 4.70 -5.24 -19.94
CA SER A 13 5.85 -4.86 -19.12
C SER A 13 5.44 -4.95 -17.65
N ILE A 14 5.91 -5.98 -16.96
CA ILE A 14 5.61 -6.23 -15.55
C ILE A 14 6.90 -6.20 -14.75
N THR A 15 6.86 -5.53 -13.59
CA THR A 15 7.89 -5.65 -12.56
C THR A 15 7.26 -6.23 -11.32
N SER A 16 7.85 -7.29 -10.76
CA SER A 16 7.37 -7.95 -9.54
C SER A 16 8.37 -7.78 -8.41
N TYR A 17 7.92 -7.32 -7.27
CA TYR A 17 8.67 -7.22 -6.03
C TYR A 17 8.17 -8.28 -5.06
N THR A 18 9.02 -9.22 -4.72
CA THR A 18 8.69 -10.31 -3.78
C THR A 18 8.80 -9.86 -2.33
N SER A 19 8.24 -10.63 -1.41
CA SER A 19 8.40 -10.40 0.04
C SER A 19 9.86 -10.39 0.49
N GLU A 20 10.73 -11.09 -0.22
CA GLU A 20 12.18 -11.04 0.02
C GLU A 20 12.77 -9.67 -0.35
N VAL A 21 12.35 -9.08 -1.48
CA VAL A 21 12.77 -7.73 -1.86
C VAL A 21 12.26 -6.70 -0.85
N VAL A 22 11.00 -6.81 -0.43
CA VAL A 22 10.43 -5.96 0.64
C VAL A 22 11.30 -6.02 1.90
N LYS A 23 11.67 -7.22 2.32
CA LYS A 23 12.52 -7.44 3.50
C LYS A 23 13.94 -6.90 3.32
N ASN A 24 14.57 -7.14 2.17
CA ASN A 24 15.95 -6.70 1.90
C ASN A 24 16.06 -5.18 1.78
N GLN A 25 15.04 -4.53 1.23
CA GLN A 25 14.95 -3.07 1.18
C GLN A 25 14.46 -2.46 2.50
N GLN A 26 14.00 -3.27 3.44
CA GLN A 26 13.33 -2.83 4.67
C GLN A 26 12.16 -1.87 4.39
N ALA A 27 11.49 -2.08 3.25
CA ALA A 27 10.39 -1.23 2.82
C ALA A 27 9.17 -1.44 3.72
N ARG A 28 8.72 -0.37 4.34
CA ARG A 28 7.57 -0.35 5.27
C ARG A 28 6.28 -0.04 4.54
N THR A 29 6.37 0.77 3.48
CA THR A 29 5.21 1.20 2.69
C THR A 29 5.41 0.90 1.21
N LEU A 30 4.30 0.93 0.46
CA LEU A 30 4.35 0.76 -0.98
C LEU A 30 5.27 1.81 -1.65
N GLY A 31 5.22 3.06 -1.17
CA GLY A 31 6.06 4.13 -1.70
C GLY A 31 7.55 3.86 -1.52
N GLU A 32 7.95 3.35 -0.36
CA GLU A 32 9.35 2.97 -0.11
C GLU A 32 9.78 1.81 -1.02
N LEU A 33 8.93 0.80 -1.21
CA LEU A 33 9.23 -0.36 -2.05
C LEU A 33 9.50 0.01 -3.50
N ILE A 34 8.63 0.85 -4.07
CA ILE A 34 8.67 1.17 -5.50
C ILE A 34 9.56 2.38 -5.83
N ALA A 35 10.19 3.00 -4.85
CA ALA A 35 11.06 4.17 -5.05
C ALA A 35 12.24 3.90 -6.00
N SER A 36 12.67 2.64 -6.09
CA SER A 36 13.74 2.21 -7.00
C SER A 36 13.29 1.94 -8.44
N ASP A 37 11.98 1.89 -8.73
CA ASP A 37 11.48 1.68 -10.10
C ASP A 37 11.60 2.96 -10.92
N PRO A 38 12.40 2.99 -12.02
CA PRO A 38 12.61 4.20 -12.81
C PRO A 38 11.36 4.70 -13.53
N SER A 39 10.34 3.86 -13.69
CA SER A 39 9.08 4.21 -14.36
C SER A 39 7.97 4.68 -13.40
N VAL A 40 8.21 4.58 -12.09
CA VAL A 40 7.28 4.98 -11.04
C VAL A 40 7.88 6.14 -10.24
N ARG A 41 7.06 7.14 -9.94
CA ARG A 41 7.47 8.28 -9.11
C ARG A 41 6.44 8.56 -8.04
N ALA A 42 6.89 8.76 -6.82
CA ALA A 42 6.07 9.36 -5.79
C ALA A 42 5.83 10.84 -6.12
N THR A 43 4.61 11.30 -5.97
CA THR A 43 4.21 12.70 -6.21
C THR A 43 4.01 13.50 -4.94
N ASN A 44 4.05 12.82 -3.79
CA ASN A 44 4.04 13.44 -2.48
C ASN A 44 5.39 13.25 -1.79
N PRO A 45 5.78 14.14 -0.88
CA PRO A 45 7.01 13.98 -0.13
C PRO A 45 6.99 12.66 0.67
N ALA A 46 8.17 12.06 0.80
CA ALA A 46 8.38 10.97 1.74
C ALA A 46 8.07 11.45 3.17
N GLY A 47 7.47 10.61 4.02
CA GLY A 47 7.00 11.04 5.35
C GLY A 47 5.76 11.92 5.32
N GLY A 48 5.15 12.14 4.16
CA GLY A 48 3.89 12.86 4.01
C GLY A 48 2.69 12.04 4.51
N ARG A 49 1.55 12.71 4.64
CA ARG A 49 0.31 12.09 5.14
C ARG A 49 -0.29 11.03 4.21
N PHE A 50 0.07 10.99 2.94
CA PHE A 50 -0.43 10.00 1.97
C PHE A 50 0.54 9.75 0.84
N GLU A 51 0.44 8.57 0.27
CA GLU A 51 1.20 8.16 -0.90
C GLU A 51 0.35 8.34 -2.16
N GLN A 52 0.97 8.80 -3.21
CA GLN A 52 0.41 8.91 -4.55
C GLN A 52 1.54 8.75 -5.55
N PHE A 53 1.26 8.10 -6.66
CA PHE A 53 2.27 7.72 -7.63
C PHE A 53 1.94 8.24 -9.02
N THR A 54 2.94 8.24 -9.88
CA THR A 54 2.76 8.26 -11.32
C THR A 54 3.47 7.06 -11.94
N ILE A 55 2.84 6.43 -12.91
CA ILE A 55 3.47 5.40 -13.76
C ILE A 55 3.60 5.99 -15.15
N ARG A 56 4.83 6.13 -15.64
CA ARG A 56 5.11 6.75 -16.96
C ARG A 56 4.45 8.13 -17.12
N GLY A 57 4.38 8.91 -16.03
CA GLY A 57 3.78 10.26 -16.00
C GLY A 57 2.26 10.31 -15.75
N PHE A 58 1.56 9.20 -15.74
CA PHE A 58 0.13 9.15 -15.44
C PHE A 58 -0.13 8.87 -13.96
N SER A 59 -1.04 9.62 -13.36
CA SER A 59 -1.35 9.51 -11.93
C SER A 59 -1.99 8.16 -11.59
N LEU A 60 -1.57 7.61 -10.45
CA LEU A 60 -2.14 6.44 -9.80
C LEU A 60 -2.32 6.74 -8.31
N PHE A 61 -3.54 6.58 -7.81
CA PHE A 61 -3.87 6.78 -6.40
C PHE A 61 -3.90 5.43 -5.67
N ASN A 62 -3.80 5.43 -4.35
CA ASN A 62 -3.90 4.17 -3.59
C ASN A 62 -5.24 3.45 -3.79
N SER A 63 -6.33 4.18 -4.08
CA SER A 63 -7.61 3.57 -4.48
C SER A 63 -7.55 2.77 -5.78
N ASP A 64 -6.55 3.04 -6.62
CA ASP A 64 -6.30 2.33 -7.89
C ASP A 64 -5.29 1.17 -7.71
N VAL A 65 -4.80 0.95 -6.50
CA VAL A 65 -4.00 -0.23 -6.15
C VAL A 65 -4.96 -1.37 -5.84
N ALA A 66 -4.77 -2.49 -6.52
CA ALA A 66 -5.56 -3.69 -6.30
C ALA A 66 -4.97 -4.54 -5.16
N TYR A 67 -5.82 -5.23 -4.43
CA TYR A 67 -5.49 -6.26 -3.47
C TYR A 67 -6.02 -7.59 -3.98
N ASN A 68 -5.12 -8.46 -4.42
CA ASN A 68 -5.47 -9.72 -5.08
C ASN A 68 -6.56 -9.54 -6.16
N GLY A 69 -6.41 -8.47 -6.99
CA GLY A 69 -7.34 -8.10 -8.06
C GLY A 69 -8.51 -7.20 -7.66
N LEU A 70 -8.86 -7.08 -6.37
CA LEU A 70 -9.94 -6.20 -5.92
C LEU A 70 -9.45 -4.77 -5.68
N TYR A 71 -10.12 -3.79 -6.26
CA TYR A 71 -9.84 -2.38 -6.03
C TYR A 71 -10.55 -1.81 -4.80
N GLY A 72 -9.95 -0.77 -4.21
CA GLY A 72 -10.58 0.07 -3.21
C GLY A 72 -10.61 -0.48 -1.78
N ILE A 73 -10.07 -1.68 -1.53
CA ILE A 73 -10.06 -2.30 -0.20
C ILE A 73 -8.77 -2.06 0.60
N LEU A 74 -7.69 -1.68 -0.06
CA LEU A 74 -6.46 -1.27 0.62
C LEU A 74 -6.61 0.10 1.27
N PRO A 75 -5.86 0.39 2.35
CA PRO A 75 -5.81 1.71 2.98
C PRO A 75 -5.55 2.83 1.99
N THR A 76 -6.30 3.94 2.11
CA THR A 76 -6.27 5.03 1.12
C THR A 76 -4.98 5.85 1.19
N TYR A 77 -4.38 5.98 2.37
CA TYR A 77 -3.29 6.94 2.59
C TYR A 77 -1.90 6.31 2.59
N SER A 78 -1.74 5.12 3.15
CA SER A 78 -0.47 4.38 3.14
C SER A 78 -0.75 2.89 3.17
N ILE A 79 0.00 2.11 2.42
CA ILE A 79 -0.17 0.66 2.32
C ILE A 79 1.07 0.00 2.91
N ASP A 80 0.89 -0.70 4.02
CA ASP A 80 1.98 -1.41 4.70
C ASP A 80 2.38 -2.67 3.93
N MET A 81 3.69 -2.90 3.78
CA MET A 81 4.24 -3.95 2.92
C MET A 81 4.46 -5.29 3.61
N GLU A 82 4.43 -5.34 4.92
CA GLU A 82 4.66 -6.59 5.67
C GLU A 82 3.58 -7.66 5.39
N MET A 83 2.40 -7.26 4.93
CA MET A 83 1.33 -8.18 4.52
C MET A 83 1.50 -8.73 3.10
N ALA A 84 2.39 -8.13 2.29
CA ALA A 84 2.53 -8.45 0.89
C ALA A 84 3.48 -9.66 0.67
N GLU A 85 3.03 -10.66 -0.06
CA GLU A 85 3.88 -11.71 -0.62
C GLU A 85 4.56 -11.21 -1.89
N ARG A 86 3.82 -10.45 -2.70
CA ARG A 86 4.32 -9.90 -3.95
C ARG A 86 3.56 -8.62 -4.30
N VAL A 87 4.26 -7.69 -4.91
CA VAL A 87 3.69 -6.48 -5.51
C VAL A 87 4.03 -6.49 -6.99
N ASP A 88 3.00 -6.52 -7.83
CA ASP A 88 3.15 -6.51 -9.29
C ASP A 88 2.82 -5.12 -9.83
N ILE A 89 3.71 -4.54 -10.61
CA ILE A 89 3.51 -3.28 -11.34
C ILE A 89 3.39 -3.60 -12.81
N ILE A 90 2.21 -3.41 -13.37
CA ILE A 90 1.95 -3.55 -14.80
C ILE A 90 2.06 -2.17 -15.42
N LYS A 91 2.92 -2.02 -16.43
CA LYS A 91 3.25 -0.74 -17.05
C LYS A 91 2.54 -0.62 -18.39
N GLY A 92 1.64 0.34 -18.52
CA GLY A 92 0.80 0.56 -19.69
C GLY A 92 -0.66 0.16 -19.47
N PRO A 93 -1.50 0.22 -20.50
CA PRO A 93 -2.92 -0.13 -20.41
C PRO A 93 -3.11 -1.57 -19.92
N ASN A 94 -3.79 -1.74 -18.80
CA ASN A 94 -3.99 -3.04 -18.14
C ASN A 94 -5.46 -3.34 -17.84
N GLN A 95 -6.35 -2.49 -18.31
CA GLN A 95 -7.78 -2.58 -18.00
C GLN A 95 -8.43 -3.87 -18.48
N LEU A 96 -7.92 -4.44 -19.59
CA LEU A 96 -8.38 -5.72 -20.09
C LEU A 96 -8.07 -6.89 -19.15
N LEU A 97 -6.98 -6.80 -18.40
CA LEU A 97 -6.54 -7.84 -17.46
C LEU A 97 -7.11 -7.67 -16.06
N ASN A 98 -7.08 -6.45 -15.55
CA ASN A 98 -7.37 -6.16 -14.13
C ASN A 98 -8.68 -5.38 -13.95
N GLY A 99 -9.47 -5.20 -15.03
CA GLY A 99 -10.63 -4.32 -14.99
C GLY A 99 -10.24 -2.84 -14.91
N ILE A 100 -11.26 -1.98 -14.78
CA ILE A 100 -11.08 -0.53 -14.69
C ILE A 100 -10.90 -0.15 -13.22
N SER A 101 -9.77 0.48 -12.91
CA SER A 101 -9.55 1.02 -11.56
C SER A 101 -10.52 2.17 -11.26
N PRO A 102 -10.81 2.47 -9.97
CA PRO A 102 -11.78 3.48 -9.57
C PRO A 102 -11.57 4.87 -10.18
N ARG A 103 -10.33 5.24 -10.47
CA ARG A 103 -9.97 6.52 -11.10
C ARG A 103 -9.44 6.38 -12.52
N GLY A 104 -9.45 5.16 -13.08
CA GLY A 104 -9.12 4.90 -14.46
C GLY A 104 -7.64 5.12 -14.80
N SER A 105 -6.71 4.61 -14.00
CA SER A 105 -5.28 4.72 -14.29
C SER A 105 -4.90 4.14 -15.65
N VAL A 106 -4.41 4.99 -16.56
CA VAL A 106 -4.02 4.59 -17.93
C VAL A 106 -2.53 4.29 -18.08
N GLY A 107 -1.72 4.75 -17.13
CA GLY A 107 -0.26 4.55 -17.12
C GLY A 107 0.16 3.15 -16.71
N GLY A 108 -0.72 2.43 -16.02
CA GLY A 108 -0.46 1.12 -15.47
C GLY A 108 -1.30 0.82 -14.24
N GLY A 109 -1.00 -0.28 -13.58
CA GLY A 109 -1.65 -0.68 -12.34
C GLY A 109 -0.68 -1.33 -11.37
N ILE A 110 -1.03 -1.31 -10.11
CA ILE A 110 -0.31 -2.00 -9.05
C ILE A 110 -1.26 -3.01 -8.41
N ASN A 111 -0.79 -4.23 -8.21
CA ASN A 111 -1.52 -5.27 -7.51
C ASN A 111 -0.68 -5.81 -6.35
N VAL A 112 -1.23 -5.75 -5.14
CA VAL A 112 -0.63 -6.33 -3.94
C VAL A 112 -1.23 -7.72 -3.74
N GLN A 113 -0.38 -8.73 -3.74
CA GLN A 113 -0.77 -10.09 -3.43
C GLN A 113 -0.48 -10.36 -1.95
N PRO A 114 -1.49 -10.75 -1.15
CA PRO A 114 -1.31 -11.03 0.26
C PRO A 114 -0.54 -12.31 0.50
N LYS A 115 0.17 -12.36 1.63
CA LYS A 115 0.82 -13.57 2.11
C LYS A 115 -0.19 -14.67 2.43
N ARG A 116 0.16 -15.90 2.06
CA ARG A 116 -0.59 -17.12 2.39
C ARG A 116 0.31 -18.10 3.13
N ALA A 117 -0.29 -19.06 3.82
CA ALA A 117 0.46 -20.15 4.40
C ALA A 117 1.12 -20.98 3.28
N GLY A 118 2.44 -21.10 3.34
CA GLY A 118 3.19 -22.00 2.47
C GLY A 118 3.16 -23.43 2.99
N ASP A 119 3.71 -24.37 2.20
CA ASP A 119 3.77 -25.79 2.57
C ASP A 119 4.70 -26.02 3.77
N LYS A 120 5.69 -25.15 3.96
CA LYS A 120 6.55 -25.15 5.15
C LYS A 120 5.99 -24.19 6.21
N PRO A 121 5.87 -24.64 7.47
CA PRO A 121 5.47 -23.76 8.56
C PRO A 121 6.51 -22.65 8.75
N ILE A 122 6.02 -21.44 8.98
CA ILE A 122 6.86 -20.26 9.23
C ILE A 122 6.50 -19.62 10.57
N THR A 123 7.51 -19.19 11.31
CA THR A 123 7.40 -18.29 12.46
C THR A 123 8.60 -17.37 12.44
N THR A 124 8.36 -16.11 12.17
CA THR A 124 9.41 -15.09 12.12
C THR A 124 9.06 -13.97 13.04
N PHE A 125 10.01 -13.56 13.87
CA PHE A 125 9.97 -12.32 14.65
C PHE A 125 11.07 -11.41 14.14
N THR A 126 10.73 -10.17 13.87
CA THR A 126 11.68 -9.16 13.38
C THR A 126 11.66 -7.97 14.32
N GLY A 127 12.78 -7.67 14.95
CA GLY A 127 13.02 -6.38 15.62
C GLY A 127 13.61 -5.39 14.64
N SER A 128 13.17 -4.14 14.69
CA SER A 128 13.67 -3.07 13.82
C SER A 128 14.03 -1.83 14.62
N TYR A 129 15.09 -1.19 14.18
CA TYR A 129 15.46 0.16 14.61
C TYR A 129 15.79 0.96 13.35
N ALA A 130 15.23 2.14 13.24
CA ALA A 130 15.47 3.01 12.10
C ALA A 130 15.45 4.47 12.53
N SER A 131 16.29 5.27 11.85
CA SER A 131 16.38 6.71 12.05
C SER A 131 16.64 7.12 13.50
N ASP A 132 16.14 8.28 13.93
CA ASP A 132 16.50 8.86 15.23
C ASP A 132 16.06 7.98 16.42
N SER A 133 14.83 7.49 16.44
CA SER A 133 14.36 6.65 17.54
C SER A 133 13.24 5.68 17.18
N GLN A 134 13.02 5.38 15.90
CA GLN A 134 11.98 4.43 15.50
C GLN A 134 12.33 3.01 15.90
N VAL A 135 11.59 2.46 16.85
CA VAL A 135 11.70 1.07 17.30
C VAL A 135 10.44 0.32 16.90
N GLY A 136 10.61 -0.90 16.44
CA GLY A 136 9.48 -1.71 16.05
C GLY A 136 9.71 -3.21 16.14
N GLY A 137 8.60 -3.93 16.05
CA GLY A 137 8.58 -5.37 15.96
C GLY A 137 7.54 -5.84 14.95
N ALA A 138 7.87 -6.92 14.26
CA ALA A 138 6.96 -7.59 13.36
C ALA A 138 6.93 -9.10 13.62
N VAL A 139 5.77 -9.70 13.37
CA VAL A 139 5.57 -11.14 13.45
C VAL A 139 4.92 -11.66 12.17
N ASP A 140 5.39 -12.80 11.71
CA ASP A 140 4.87 -13.49 10.54
C ASP A 140 4.76 -14.98 10.85
N ILE A 141 3.53 -15.50 10.94
CA ILE A 141 3.23 -16.89 11.31
C ILE A 141 2.36 -17.51 10.24
N GLY A 142 2.79 -18.65 9.72
CA GLY A 142 2.03 -19.44 8.72
C GLY A 142 2.00 -20.91 9.07
N ARG A 143 0.82 -21.52 8.96
CA ARG A 143 0.57 -22.95 9.21
C ARG A 143 -0.45 -23.49 8.23
N ARG A 144 -0.28 -24.77 7.87
CA ARG A 144 -1.30 -25.50 7.14
C ARG A 144 -1.78 -26.69 7.96
N PHE A 145 -3.01 -27.10 7.71
CA PHE A 145 -3.72 -28.11 8.46
C PHE A 145 -4.62 -28.96 7.54
N GLY A 146 -5.08 -30.09 8.07
CA GLY A 146 -5.99 -31.00 7.37
C GLY A 146 -5.26 -32.04 6.55
N GLU A 147 -6.03 -32.96 6.00
CA GLU A 147 -5.52 -33.99 5.09
C GLU A 147 -5.01 -33.33 3.81
N GLY A 148 -3.73 -33.58 3.45
CA GLY A 148 -3.10 -32.94 2.30
C GLY A 148 -2.89 -31.43 2.46
N ASP A 149 -2.80 -30.91 3.70
CA ASP A 149 -2.52 -29.50 3.98
C ASP A 149 -3.50 -28.51 3.31
N GLN A 150 -4.77 -28.87 3.27
CA GLN A 150 -5.80 -28.11 2.55
C GLN A 150 -6.09 -26.74 3.16
N PHE A 151 -6.03 -26.60 4.49
CA PHE A 151 -6.36 -25.37 5.19
C PHE A 151 -5.08 -24.59 5.54
N GLY A 152 -5.00 -23.34 5.12
CA GLY A 152 -3.91 -22.43 5.43
C GLY A 152 -4.37 -21.30 6.36
N VAL A 153 -3.50 -20.93 7.30
CA VAL A 153 -3.64 -19.75 8.17
C VAL A 153 -2.35 -18.98 8.14
N ARG A 154 -2.42 -17.69 7.82
CA ARG A 154 -1.26 -16.77 7.86
C ARG A 154 -1.61 -15.54 8.66
N PHE A 155 -0.77 -15.19 9.61
CA PHE A 155 -0.88 -13.96 10.40
C PHE A 155 0.36 -13.10 10.22
N ASN A 156 0.14 -11.82 9.95
CA ASN A 156 1.18 -10.79 9.90
C ASN A 156 0.79 -9.67 10.85
N GLY A 157 1.69 -9.30 11.75
CA GLY A 157 1.49 -8.20 12.68
C GLY A 157 2.72 -7.31 12.75
N VAL A 158 2.50 -6.00 12.90
CA VAL A 158 3.56 -4.99 13.04
C VAL A 158 3.15 -3.97 14.08
N LYS A 159 4.10 -3.54 14.90
CA LYS A 159 4.02 -2.33 15.71
C LYS A 159 5.35 -1.62 15.62
N GLN A 160 5.31 -0.31 15.31
CA GLN A 160 6.51 0.53 15.23
C GLN A 160 6.16 1.94 15.69
N ALA A 161 7.01 2.57 16.49
CA ALA A 161 6.84 3.94 16.95
C ALA A 161 8.17 4.64 17.12
N GLY A 162 8.17 5.97 17.06
CA GLY A 162 9.32 6.84 17.34
C GLY A 162 9.52 7.95 16.32
N ASP A 163 10.57 8.72 16.55
CA ASP A 163 10.93 9.87 15.72
C ASP A 163 11.54 9.42 14.41
N THR A 164 11.20 10.12 13.34
CA THR A 164 11.73 9.86 11.99
C THR A 164 13.00 10.70 11.74
N ALA A 165 13.58 10.57 10.55
CA ALA A 165 14.72 11.39 10.13
C ALA A 165 14.36 12.87 9.89
N TRP A 166 13.07 13.22 9.81
CA TRP A 166 12.62 14.59 9.60
C TRP A 166 12.37 15.30 10.94
N ASP A 167 12.77 16.56 11.01
CA ASP A 167 12.62 17.38 12.21
C ASP A 167 11.16 17.40 12.68
N HIS A 168 10.96 17.22 13.98
CA HIS A 168 9.65 17.25 14.67
C HIS A 168 8.63 16.20 14.20
N GLN A 169 9.03 15.22 13.40
CA GLN A 169 8.14 14.17 12.93
C GLN A 169 8.30 12.90 13.74
N SER A 170 7.17 12.38 14.22
CA SER A 170 7.07 11.04 14.78
C SER A 170 6.00 10.23 14.07
N VAL A 171 6.17 8.92 14.04
CA VAL A 171 5.20 7.97 13.47
C VAL A 171 4.96 6.84 14.47
N ASP A 172 3.70 6.58 14.77
CA ASP A 172 3.23 5.36 15.42
C ASP A 172 2.37 4.60 14.42
N ARG A 173 2.74 3.37 14.09
CA ARG A 173 1.98 2.52 13.19
C ARG A 173 1.78 1.13 13.74
N GLN A 174 0.62 0.56 13.46
CA GLN A 174 0.33 -0.83 13.73
C GLN A 174 -0.48 -1.45 12.59
N MET A 175 -0.22 -2.72 12.34
CA MET A 175 -0.93 -3.52 11.35
C MET A 175 -1.15 -4.93 11.89
N ALA A 176 -2.33 -5.49 11.64
CA ALA A 176 -2.64 -6.88 11.84
C ALA A 176 -3.42 -7.40 10.63
N VAL A 177 -2.93 -8.44 9.98
CA VAL A 177 -3.59 -9.08 8.84
C VAL A 177 -3.64 -10.59 9.05
N LEU A 178 -4.85 -11.16 8.96
CA LEU A 178 -5.12 -12.59 9.00
C LEU A 178 -5.55 -13.05 7.60
N GLY A 179 -4.80 -13.96 7.03
CA GLY A 179 -5.12 -14.65 5.78
C GLY A 179 -5.50 -16.10 6.04
N LEU A 180 -6.63 -16.51 5.50
CA LEU A 180 -7.11 -17.88 5.53
C LEU A 180 -7.19 -18.39 4.09
N ASP A 181 -6.86 -19.64 3.86
CA ASP A 181 -7.05 -20.27 2.55
C ASP A 181 -7.46 -21.75 2.65
N PHE A 182 -8.19 -22.19 1.66
CA PHE A 182 -8.54 -23.59 1.42
C PHE A 182 -8.13 -23.96 0.00
N ARG A 183 -7.41 -25.09 -0.13
CA ARG A 183 -6.96 -25.66 -1.40
C ARG A 183 -7.56 -27.05 -1.56
N GLY A 184 -8.65 -27.16 -2.29
CA GLY A 184 -9.21 -28.42 -2.75
C GLY A 184 -8.77 -28.76 -4.17
N GLU A 185 -9.20 -29.89 -4.69
CA GLU A 185 -8.86 -30.32 -6.05
C GLU A 185 -9.34 -29.37 -7.14
N ARG A 186 -10.59 -28.89 -7.01
CA ARG A 186 -11.21 -27.95 -7.97
C ARG A 186 -11.61 -26.63 -7.34
N LEU A 187 -11.73 -26.55 -6.02
CA LEU A 187 -12.17 -25.37 -5.31
C LEU A 187 -11.03 -24.76 -4.52
N ARG A 188 -10.74 -23.49 -4.75
CA ARG A 188 -9.81 -22.68 -3.96
C ARG A 188 -10.57 -21.50 -3.36
N LEU A 189 -10.46 -21.35 -2.06
CA LEU A 189 -11.08 -20.25 -1.32
C LEU A 189 -10.00 -19.49 -0.57
N SER A 190 -10.16 -18.19 -0.45
CA SER A 190 -9.35 -17.40 0.47
C SER A 190 -10.16 -16.27 1.12
N ALA A 191 -9.78 -15.96 2.35
CA ALA A 191 -10.36 -14.87 3.12
C ALA A 191 -9.25 -14.06 3.78
N ASP A 192 -9.40 -12.74 3.77
CA ASP A 192 -8.49 -11.79 4.41
C ASP A 192 -9.26 -10.88 5.35
N LEU A 193 -8.68 -10.62 6.51
CA LEU A 193 -9.11 -9.60 7.45
C LEU A 193 -7.88 -8.77 7.83
N GLY A 194 -7.94 -7.46 7.65
CA GLY A 194 -6.85 -6.56 7.94
C GLY A 194 -7.31 -5.35 8.73
N HIS A 195 -6.43 -4.90 9.63
CA HIS A 195 -6.59 -3.66 10.39
C HIS A 195 -5.26 -2.93 10.40
N THR A 196 -5.28 -1.63 10.09
CA THR A 196 -4.10 -0.78 10.12
C THR A 196 -4.43 0.54 10.79
N GLU A 197 -3.53 1.01 11.63
CA GLU A 197 -3.55 2.34 12.21
C GLU A 197 -2.21 3.01 11.98
N ARG A 198 -2.26 4.31 11.69
CA ARG A 198 -1.05 5.13 11.56
C ARG A 198 -1.33 6.53 12.06
N ASP A 199 -0.58 6.92 13.07
CA ASP A 199 -0.53 8.29 13.60
C ASP A 199 0.80 8.91 13.19
N THR A 200 0.74 10.06 12.53
CA THR A 200 1.92 10.83 12.14
C THR A 200 1.77 12.24 12.68
N ASP A 201 2.68 12.63 13.55
CA ASP A 201 2.83 14.01 13.97
C ASP A 201 3.73 14.76 13.00
N ALA A 202 3.41 16.01 12.70
CA ALA A 202 4.10 16.84 11.73
C ALA A 202 4.36 16.13 10.38
N PRO A 203 3.32 15.55 9.70
CA PRO A 203 3.52 14.89 8.41
C PRO A 203 4.05 15.88 7.37
N GLN A 204 5.06 15.49 6.60
CA GLN A 204 5.63 16.32 5.54
C GLN A 204 4.53 16.83 4.60
N GLU A 205 4.53 18.14 4.36
CA GLU A 205 3.59 18.80 3.47
C GLU A 205 4.30 19.38 2.25
N ARG A 206 3.59 19.44 1.15
CA ARG A 206 4.08 20.09 -0.07
C ARG A 206 4.08 21.59 0.11
N VAL A 207 5.19 22.24 -0.24
CA VAL A 207 5.27 23.69 -0.38
C VAL A 207 4.88 24.05 -1.81
N LEU A 208 3.84 24.85 -1.97
CA LEU A 208 3.42 25.35 -3.27
C LEU A 208 4.21 26.61 -3.61
N ILE A 209 4.75 26.68 -4.82
CA ILE A 209 5.47 27.83 -5.30
C ILE A 209 4.56 28.68 -6.17
N GLY A 210 4.33 29.92 -5.77
CA GLY A 210 3.53 30.86 -6.52
C GLY A 210 4.18 31.28 -7.84
N ALA A 211 3.39 31.78 -8.78
CA ALA A 211 3.87 32.15 -10.11
C ALA A 211 4.96 33.24 -10.11
N ASN A 212 5.03 34.04 -9.04
CA ASN A 212 6.01 35.14 -8.87
C ASN A 212 7.14 34.78 -7.90
N ALA A 213 7.33 33.50 -7.61
CA ALA A 213 8.39 33.02 -6.73
C ALA A 213 9.28 32.02 -7.48
N LYS A 214 10.57 32.14 -7.27
CA LYS A 214 11.54 31.15 -7.75
C LYS A 214 11.49 29.90 -6.90
N VAL A 215 11.80 28.77 -7.52
CA VAL A 215 12.02 27.53 -6.76
C VAL A 215 13.25 27.77 -5.88
N PRO A 216 13.14 27.61 -4.56
CA PRO A 216 14.29 27.79 -3.66
C PRO A 216 15.33 26.70 -3.90
N ASP A 217 16.56 26.99 -3.49
CA ASP A 217 17.60 25.97 -3.45
C ASP A 217 17.21 24.83 -2.51
N ALA A 218 17.81 23.64 -2.73
CA ALA A 218 17.59 22.51 -1.85
C ALA A 218 18.04 22.82 -0.43
N ASP A 219 17.17 22.57 0.53
CA ASP A 219 17.43 22.75 1.95
C ASP A 219 18.01 21.46 2.56
N ASP A 220 18.28 21.47 3.87
CA ASP A 220 18.68 20.28 4.61
C ASP A 220 17.63 19.17 4.41
N VAL A 221 18.10 17.97 4.12
CA VAL A 221 17.25 16.79 3.89
C VAL A 221 16.40 16.41 5.11
N ARG A 222 16.79 16.87 6.31
CA ARG A 222 16.04 16.66 7.56
C ARG A 222 14.94 17.70 7.79
N HIS A 223 15.00 18.81 7.06
CA HIS A 223 14.07 19.91 7.28
C HIS A 223 12.63 19.50 7.01
N ASN A 224 11.77 19.74 7.98
CA ASN A 224 10.33 19.48 7.89
C ASN A 224 9.56 20.79 7.80
N TYR A 225 8.94 21.05 6.68
CA TYR A 225 8.07 22.23 6.48
C TYR A 225 6.72 22.12 7.18
N ALA A 226 6.41 20.97 7.79
CA ALA A 226 5.21 20.80 8.57
C ALA A 226 5.28 21.59 9.88
N GLN A 227 4.14 22.07 10.33
CA GLN A 227 4.03 22.68 11.64
C GLN A 227 3.94 21.60 12.72
N ALA A 228 4.60 21.80 13.85
CA ALA A 228 4.64 20.82 14.94
C ALA A 228 3.24 20.43 15.48
N TRP A 229 2.24 21.28 15.32
CA TRP A 229 0.85 20.99 15.71
C TRP A 229 0.08 20.18 14.67
N SER A 230 0.60 20.01 13.46
CA SER A 230 -0.07 19.25 12.41
C SER A 230 0.00 17.74 12.68
N LYS A 231 -1.04 17.03 12.28
CA LYS A 231 -1.15 15.58 12.48
C LYS A 231 -1.94 14.91 11.37
N ALA A 232 -1.65 13.65 11.14
CA ALA A 232 -2.43 12.78 10.29
C ALA A 232 -2.67 11.46 11.00
N ARG A 233 -3.93 11.11 11.23
CA ARG A 233 -4.35 9.84 11.83
C ARG A 233 -5.21 9.08 10.85
N THR A 234 -4.88 7.82 10.64
CA THR A 234 -5.60 6.94 9.74
C THR A 234 -5.87 5.60 10.44
N ASN A 235 -7.10 5.14 10.31
CA ASN A 235 -7.55 3.86 10.82
C ASN A 235 -8.37 3.18 9.71
N ASP A 236 -7.90 2.04 9.25
CA ASP A 236 -8.52 1.28 8.17
C ASP A 236 -8.74 -0.15 8.58
N THR A 237 -9.96 -0.65 8.41
CA THR A 237 -10.31 -2.07 8.56
C THR A 237 -10.86 -2.58 7.25
N PHE A 238 -10.33 -3.67 6.74
CA PHE A 238 -10.74 -4.24 5.47
C PHE A 238 -10.89 -5.76 5.53
N GLY A 239 -11.66 -6.30 4.60
CA GLY A 239 -11.79 -7.72 4.42
C GLY A 239 -12.06 -8.07 2.97
N ALA A 240 -11.64 -9.26 2.55
CA ALA A 240 -11.85 -9.80 1.22
C ALA A 240 -12.15 -11.29 1.28
N LEU A 241 -13.00 -11.76 0.38
CA LEU A 241 -13.25 -13.17 0.11
C LEU A 241 -13.02 -13.42 -1.37
N ASN A 242 -12.28 -14.46 -1.71
CA ASN A 242 -12.04 -14.90 -3.08
C ASN A 242 -12.40 -16.37 -3.21
N ALA A 243 -12.99 -16.74 -4.33
CA ALA A 243 -13.30 -18.11 -4.69
C ALA A 243 -12.91 -18.37 -6.15
N GLU A 244 -12.29 -19.51 -6.38
CA GLU A 244 -11.95 -20.02 -7.71
C GLU A 244 -12.45 -21.46 -7.81
N TYR A 245 -13.06 -21.80 -8.94
CA TYR A 245 -13.57 -23.14 -9.20
C TYR A 245 -13.21 -23.59 -10.61
N ASP A 246 -12.46 -24.68 -10.71
CA ASP A 246 -12.11 -25.31 -12.00
C ASP A 246 -13.33 -26.09 -12.52
N ILE A 247 -14.08 -25.48 -13.45
CA ILE A 247 -15.21 -26.12 -14.11
C ILE A 247 -14.73 -27.28 -14.97
N SER A 248 -13.61 -27.06 -15.68
CA SER A 248 -12.89 -28.08 -16.45
C SER A 248 -11.40 -27.71 -16.46
N ASP A 249 -10.56 -28.55 -17.07
CA ASP A 249 -9.11 -28.31 -17.20
C ASP A 249 -8.75 -27.02 -17.96
N SER A 250 -9.69 -26.47 -18.72
CA SER A 250 -9.51 -25.26 -19.53
C SER A 250 -10.42 -24.10 -19.14
N LEU A 251 -11.33 -24.28 -18.17
CA LEU A 251 -12.32 -23.27 -17.79
C LEU A 251 -12.34 -23.09 -16.26
N LEU A 252 -11.96 -21.91 -15.83
CA LEU A 252 -11.95 -21.46 -14.44
C LEU A 252 -13.03 -20.40 -14.22
N ALA A 253 -13.93 -20.62 -13.26
CA ALA A 253 -14.80 -19.58 -12.72
C ALA A 253 -14.14 -18.95 -11.48
N TYR A 254 -14.17 -17.64 -11.38
CA TYR A 254 -13.67 -16.94 -10.21
C TYR A 254 -14.59 -15.81 -9.77
N GLY A 255 -14.56 -15.49 -8.50
CA GLY A 255 -15.29 -14.38 -7.94
C GLY A 255 -14.62 -13.87 -6.67
N ALA A 256 -14.75 -12.59 -6.42
CA ALA A 256 -14.25 -11.97 -5.21
C ALA A 256 -15.18 -10.85 -4.74
N VAL A 257 -15.25 -10.66 -3.43
CA VAL A 257 -15.94 -9.55 -2.79
C VAL A 257 -15.05 -8.98 -1.69
N GLY A 258 -15.15 -7.68 -1.47
CA GLY A 258 -14.40 -7.03 -0.41
C GLY A 258 -15.09 -5.79 0.12
N ALA A 259 -14.68 -5.40 1.32
CA ALA A 259 -15.14 -4.18 1.96
C ALA A 259 -14.02 -3.53 2.77
N ARG A 260 -14.08 -2.21 2.89
CA ARG A 260 -13.23 -1.42 3.78
C ARG A 260 -14.08 -0.39 4.51
N LYS A 261 -13.75 -0.18 5.78
CA LYS A 261 -14.20 0.96 6.57
C LYS A 261 -12.98 1.71 7.07
N SER A 262 -13.00 3.02 6.89
CA SER A 262 -11.91 3.92 7.24
C SER A 262 -12.41 5.10 8.04
N ASN A 263 -11.61 5.51 9.03
CA ASN A 263 -11.77 6.76 9.76
C ASN A 263 -10.43 7.51 9.73
N HIS A 264 -10.45 8.72 9.25
CA HIS A 264 -9.26 9.54 9.08
C HIS A 264 -9.47 10.91 9.69
N ASP A 265 -8.48 11.38 10.46
CA ASP A 265 -8.49 12.68 11.12
C ASP A 265 -7.20 13.44 10.78
N PHE A 266 -7.34 14.63 10.23
CA PHE A 266 -6.23 15.44 9.75
C PHE A 266 -6.31 16.86 10.24
N LEU A 267 -5.29 17.27 10.97
CA LEU A 267 -5.01 18.68 11.24
C LEU A 267 -3.76 19.08 10.46
N ARG A 268 -3.92 19.81 9.40
CA ARG A 268 -2.85 20.12 8.46
C ARG A 268 -2.86 21.57 8.01
N HIS A 269 -1.85 21.95 7.25
CA HIS A 269 -1.75 23.25 6.61
C HIS A 269 -1.25 23.11 5.18
N ASN A 270 -1.60 24.08 4.34
CA ASN A 270 -0.97 24.27 3.05
C ASN A 270 -0.08 25.50 3.14
N VAL A 271 1.17 25.37 2.73
CA VAL A 271 2.13 26.47 2.61
C VAL A 271 2.24 26.86 1.16
N SER A 272 2.13 28.16 0.88
CA SER A 272 2.33 28.71 -0.47
C SER A 272 3.31 29.88 -0.38
N VAL A 273 4.45 29.76 -1.03
CA VAL A 273 5.43 30.84 -1.20
C VAL A 273 4.90 31.78 -2.28
N ILE A 274 4.83 33.08 -1.95
CA ILE A 274 4.16 34.10 -2.79
C ILE A 274 5.14 34.78 -3.72
N ASN A 275 6.37 35.07 -3.25
CA ASN A 275 7.39 35.82 -4.00
C ASN A 275 8.79 35.46 -3.57
N ASP A 276 9.79 35.99 -4.29
CA ASP A 276 11.23 35.77 -4.05
C ASP A 276 11.73 36.36 -2.72
N ALA A 277 10.99 37.24 -2.07
CA ALA A 277 11.31 37.76 -0.74
C ALA A 277 10.98 36.77 0.39
N GLY A 278 10.46 35.58 0.05
CA GLY A 278 10.10 34.55 1.02
C GLY A 278 8.77 34.78 1.72
N ASN A 279 7.95 35.74 1.27
CA ASN A 279 6.61 35.89 1.80
C ASN A 279 5.77 34.63 1.48
N PHE A 280 5.05 34.16 2.47
CA PHE A 280 4.23 32.94 2.32
C PHE A 280 2.86 33.11 2.98
N SER A 281 1.93 32.27 2.57
CA SER A 281 0.65 32.09 3.23
C SER A 281 0.52 30.68 3.77
N VAL A 282 -0.15 30.53 4.91
CA VAL A 282 -0.47 29.24 5.52
C VAL A 282 -1.97 29.15 5.67
N GLN A 283 -2.54 28.05 5.21
CA GLN A 283 -3.96 27.75 5.37
C GLN A 283 -4.11 26.50 6.24
N PRO A 284 -4.42 26.65 7.54
CA PRO A 284 -4.72 25.50 8.38
C PRO A 284 -6.05 24.87 7.92
N ARG A 285 -6.12 23.55 8.00
CA ARG A 285 -7.29 22.74 7.68
C ARG A 285 -7.44 21.63 8.70
N ASP A 286 -8.63 21.54 9.25
CA ASP A 286 -9.05 20.46 10.13
C ASP A 286 -10.20 19.72 9.44
N PHE A 287 -10.06 18.40 9.25
CA PHE A 287 -11.11 17.60 8.65
C PHE A 287 -11.03 16.14 9.05
N THR A 288 -12.17 15.56 9.27
CA THR A 288 -12.37 14.14 9.47
C THR A 288 -13.03 13.53 8.24
N ARG A 289 -12.65 12.33 7.90
CA ARG A 289 -13.22 11.58 6.78
C ARG A 289 -13.57 10.17 7.21
N ASP A 290 -14.86 9.85 7.15
CA ASP A 290 -15.36 8.49 7.26
C ASP A 290 -15.64 7.95 5.86
N GLU A 291 -15.14 6.76 5.57
CA GLU A 291 -15.31 6.12 4.27
C GLU A 291 -15.68 4.66 4.43
N SER A 292 -16.66 4.22 3.63
CA SER A 292 -16.99 2.81 3.48
C SER A 292 -16.98 2.44 2.01
N VAL A 293 -16.23 1.42 1.66
CA VAL A 293 -16.10 0.92 0.29
C VAL A 293 -16.56 -0.53 0.25
N ARG A 294 -17.25 -0.90 -0.81
CA ARG A 294 -17.58 -2.28 -1.16
C ARG A 294 -17.22 -2.52 -2.60
N THR A 295 -16.67 -3.67 -2.88
CA THR A 295 -16.23 -4.04 -4.23
C THR A 295 -16.52 -5.50 -4.49
N ALA A 296 -16.73 -5.84 -5.75
CA ALA A 296 -16.91 -7.21 -6.20
C ALA A 296 -16.39 -7.37 -7.61
N MET A 297 -15.93 -8.58 -7.94
CA MET A 297 -15.62 -9.00 -9.30
C MET A 297 -16.00 -10.45 -9.50
N ALA A 298 -16.27 -10.82 -10.75
CA ALA A 298 -16.46 -12.20 -11.17
C ALA A 298 -16.03 -12.37 -12.62
N GLY A 299 -15.66 -13.58 -13.01
CA GLY A 299 -15.28 -13.90 -14.37
C GLY A 299 -15.17 -15.41 -14.62
N LEU A 300 -14.92 -15.74 -15.90
CA LEU A 300 -14.69 -17.07 -16.43
C LEU A 300 -13.36 -17.12 -17.18
#